data_b873e7a2dd0dda2684b966319068ddfb
#
_entry.id   b873e7a2dd0dda2684b966319068ddfb
#
_cell.length_a   1.000
_cell.length_b   1.000
_cell.length_c   1.000
_cell.angle_alpha   90.00
_cell.angle_beta   90.00
_cell.angle_gamma   90.00
#
_symmetry.space_group_name_H-M   'P 1'
#
loop_
_entity.id
_entity.type
_entity.pdbx_description
1 polymer ?
#
loop_
_entity_poly.entity_id
_entity_poly.type
_entity_poly.pdbx_seq_one_letter_code
_entity_poly.pdbx_strand_id
1 'polypeptide(L)'
;DIDKFAERDMSSTLAAQNDLDYYEATGHARIAREGDKFSYNYRAHLFEGNAWALYSWRTGGFSMSVAGELGYSSMYREGLWRKGLFPNNSKGDSKTLDYLTYTAKGNFGYKFSRAHSLEANVAVMQQAPKFATAFVSPRTRNTTTPGLKAEKIFGVDLTYNLNLPYVKARVSGYYTTFEDQSKVISFYDDTRSSFTNFAMSGIDKRHYGLELGLSVPVWNGLSVVGALSWGDYTYTSNPDFVQTVDNVDKIVLRDKVSWDGYHVESTPQLALNVGLDYRGPQNWFASVNFNYYDDLYLSMNPMYRTAKAIEYYTNILSSSTSTTEQQVSALRSIKTIRAQERFDGVYTLSASVGKNWYIRRDYMLGFSLEVKNILNDQTIRTGGYEQMRLSRRTYVNKEGAAAQPIQYYVP
;
A
#
# COMPACT_ATOMS: atom_id res chain seq x y z
N ASP A 1 10.90 -20.12 24.01
CA ASP A 1 11.82 -21.04 23.34
C ASP A 1 12.07 -20.52 21.93
N ILE A 2 13.34 -20.27 21.62
CA ILE A 2 13.74 -19.85 20.28
C ILE A 2 13.71 -21.08 19.38
N ASP A 3 13.04 -20.98 18.26
CA ASP A 3 12.92 -22.07 17.29
C ASP A 3 14.32 -22.48 16.76
N LYS A 4 14.67 -23.73 16.89
CA LYS A 4 15.93 -24.32 16.41
C LYS A 4 16.26 -23.97 14.95
N PHE A 5 15.25 -23.72 14.13
CA PHE A 5 15.41 -23.38 12.73
C PHE A 5 15.65 -21.89 12.47
N ALA A 6 15.41 -21.03 13.46
CA ALA A 6 15.66 -19.59 13.38
C ALA A 6 17.04 -19.17 13.88
N GLU A 7 17.86 -20.10 14.36
CA GLU A 7 19.04 -19.82 15.17
C GLU A 7 20.33 -19.73 14.39
N ARG A 8 20.53 -18.64 13.71
CA ARG A 8 21.89 -18.27 13.28
C ARG A 8 22.85 -18.12 14.45
N ASP A 9 22.37 -17.58 15.57
CA ASP A 9 23.19 -17.28 16.73
C ASP A 9 23.71 -18.49 17.48
N MET A 10 23.16 -19.69 17.25
CA MET A 10 23.69 -20.94 17.77
C MET A 10 24.79 -21.55 16.88
N SER A 11 24.99 -21.01 15.67
CA SER A 11 26.10 -21.43 14.82
C SER A 11 27.41 -20.83 15.31
N SER A 12 28.46 -21.62 15.28
CA SER A 12 29.84 -21.19 15.58
C SER A 12 30.50 -20.39 14.45
N THR A 13 29.83 -20.18 13.33
CA THR A 13 30.39 -19.41 12.21
C THR A 13 30.27 -17.92 12.43
N LEU A 14 31.32 -17.15 12.09
CA LEU A 14 31.31 -15.68 12.23
C LEU A 14 30.16 -15.03 11.44
N ALA A 15 29.87 -15.56 10.27
CA ALA A 15 28.79 -15.07 9.41
C ALA A 15 27.38 -15.23 10.04
N ALA A 16 27.21 -16.18 10.94
CA ALA A 16 25.93 -16.42 11.61
C ALA A 16 25.65 -15.49 12.77
N GLN A 17 26.68 -14.78 13.30
CA GLN A 17 26.54 -13.99 14.50
C GLN A 17 25.72 -12.70 14.28
N ASN A 18 24.75 -12.46 15.12
CA ASN A 18 23.98 -11.20 15.14
C ASN A 18 24.77 -10.08 15.82
N ASP A 19 25.63 -10.39 16.78
CA ASP A 19 26.54 -9.47 17.47
C ASP A 19 27.96 -10.01 17.38
N LEU A 20 28.64 -9.70 16.29
CA LEU A 20 30.00 -10.21 16.01
C LEU A 20 31.04 -9.69 16.99
N ASP A 21 30.89 -8.44 17.47
CA ASP A 21 31.81 -7.87 18.47
C ASP A 21 31.74 -8.64 19.80
N TYR A 22 30.52 -9.02 20.20
CA TYR A 22 30.34 -9.84 21.38
C TYR A 22 30.99 -11.23 21.22
N TYR A 23 30.78 -11.84 20.05
CA TYR A 23 31.36 -13.16 19.74
C TYR A 23 32.90 -13.13 19.74
N GLU A 24 33.50 -12.12 19.12
CA GLU A 24 34.95 -11.95 19.08
C GLU A 24 35.54 -11.70 20.47
N ALA A 25 34.79 -10.99 21.33
CA ALA A 25 35.24 -10.68 22.69
C ALA A 25 35.10 -11.87 23.66
N THR A 26 34.12 -12.76 23.47
CA THR A 26 33.75 -13.80 24.44
C THR A 26 34.03 -15.22 23.93
N GLY A 27 34.21 -15.41 22.63
CA GLY A 27 34.38 -16.72 22.00
C GLY A 27 33.09 -17.54 21.86
N HIS A 28 31.93 -16.99 22.21
CA HIS A 28 30.65 -17.68 22.09
C HIS A 28 29.53 -16.74 21.63
N ALA A 29 28.47 -17.30 21.06
CA ALA A 29 27.31 -16.57 20.61
C ALA A 29 26.58 -15.91 21.80
N ARG A 30 25.94 -14.76 21.55
CA ARG A 30 25.15 -14.07 22.53
C ARG A 30 23.88 -14.86 22.85
N ILE A 31 23.68 -15.16 24.12
CA ILE A 31 22.48 -15.83 24.62
C ILE A 31 21.49 -14.73 25.03
N ALA A 32 20.35 -14.64 24.33
CA ALA A 32 19.27 -13.75 24.68
C ALA A 32 18.38 -14.36 25.77
N ARG A 33 18.05 -13.60 26.80
CA ARG A 33 17.10 -13.92 27.86
C ARG A 33 15.85 -13.10 27.70
N GLU A 34 14.83 -13.39 28.49
CA GLU A 34 13.60 -12.58 28.51
C GLU A 34 13.93 -11.11 28.80
N GLY A 35 13.43 -10.21 27.95
CA GLY A 35 13.73 -8.77 28.00
C GLY A 35 14.95 -8.34 27.18
N ASP A 36 15.79 -9.25 26.72
CA ASP A 36 16.94 -8.92 25.89
C ASP A 36 16.55 -8.68 24.44
N LYS A 37 17.34 -7.84 23.76
CA LYS A 37 17.20 -7.66 22.31
C LYS A 37 17.69 -8.91 21.58
N PHE A 38 16.91 -9.33 20.60
CA PHE A 38 17.19 -10.50 19.80
C PHE A 38 17.28 -10.16 18.31
N SER A 39 18.13 -10.87 17.58
CA SER A 39 18.32 -10.81 16.12
C SER A 39 18.88 -9.49 15.60
N TYR A 40 18.43 -8.32 16.04
CA TYR A 40 18.93 -7.03 15.55
C TYR A 40 18.89 -5.95 16.63
N ASN A 41 19.75 -4.95 16.47
CA ASN A 41 19.77 -3.77 17.33
C ASN A 41 20.21 -2.54 16.52
N TYR A 42 19.30 -1.60 16.32
CA TYR A 42 19.57 -0.33 15.65
C TYR A 42 18.65 0.78 16.18
N ARG A 43 19.02 2.01 15.90
CA ARG A 43 18.19 3.19 16.11
C ARG A 43 17.89 3.85 14.78
N ALA A 44 16.67 4.36 14.63
CA ALA A 44 16.29 5.28 13.58
C ALA A 44 16.36 6.70 14.15
N HIS A 45 17.16 7.54 13.52
CA HIS A 45 17.24 8.96 13.84
C HIS A 45 16.46 9.72 12.77
N LEU A 46 15.44 10.46 13.20
CA LEU A 46 14.62 11.29 12.32
C LEU A 46 14.55 12.69 12.93
N PHE A 47 14.81 13.67 12.11
CA PHE A 47 14.60 15.07 12.41
C PHE A 47 13.65 15.66 11.35
N GLU A 48 12.61 16.35 11.82
CA GLU A 48 11.68 17.06 10.97
C GLU A 48 11.41 18.43 11.56
N GLY A 49 11.55 19.46 10.75
CA GLY A 49 11.22 20.83 11.10
C GLY A 49 10.48 21.48 9.97
N ASN A 50 9.37 22.16 10.27
CA ASN A 50 8.58 22.87 9.29
C ASN A 50 8.05 24.21 9.81
N ALA A 51 7.76 25.10 8.87
CA ALA A 51 7.05 26.33 9.11
C ALA A 51 5.91 26.44 8.11
N TRP A 52 4.74 26.84 8.58
CA TRP A 52 3.55 26.94 7.75
C TRP A 52 2.78 28.22 8.02
N ALA A 53 2.01 28.64 7.02
CA ALA A 53 1.10 29.75 7.10
C ALA A 53 -0.23 29.42 6.41
N LEU A 54 -1.32 29.87 6.97
CA LEU A 54 -2.67 29.73 6.43
C LEU A 54 -3.31 31.11 6.36
N TYR A 55 -3.87 31.44 5.20
CA TYR A 55 -4.71 32.60 5.02
C TYR A 55 -6.11 32.16 4.60
N SER A 56 -7.13 32.67 5.26
CA SER A 56 -8.54 32.43 4.93
C SER A 56 -9.27 33.73 4.74
N TRP A 57 -10.06 33.82 3.69
CA TRP A 57 -10.87 34.96 3.35
C TRP A 57 -12.26 34.53 2.94
N ARG A 58 -13.25 35.33 3.36
CA ARG A 58 -14.65 35.11 3.00
C ARG A 58 -15.33 36.42 2.74
N THR A 59 -16.07 36.50 1.63
CA THR A 59 -16.87 37.66 1.28
C THR A 59 -18.10 37.26 0.46
N GLY A 60 -19.28 37.69 0.87
CA GLY A 60 -20.52 37.28 0.21
C GLY A 60 -20.65 35.74 0.14
N GLY A 61 -20.84 35.22 -1.07
CA GLY A 61 -20.91 33.80 -1.35
C GLY A 61 -19.54 33.12 -1.54
N PHE A 62 -18.46 33.88 -1.66
CA PHE A 62 -17.10 33.37 -1.93
C PHE A 62 -16.35 33.09 -0.64
N SER A 63 -15.63 31.98 -0.62
CA SER A 63 -14.66 31.60 0.43
C SER A 63 -13.36 31.08 -0.20
N MET A 64 -12.25 31.45 0.40
CA MET A 64 -10.92 31.01 -0.03
C MET A 64 -10.09 30.69 1.21
N SER A 65 -9.31 29.61 1.14
CA SER A 65 -8.25 29.33 2.10
C SER A 65 -7.02 28.88 1.31
N VAL A 66 -5.88 29.50 1.60
CA VAL A 66 -4.59 29.14 1.00
C VAL A 66 -3.61 28.86 2.10
N ALA A 67 -2.93 27.71 2.02
CA ALA A 67 -1.90 27.30 2.97
C ALA A 67 -0.60 27.01 2.26
N GLY A 68 0.51 27.39 2.86
CA GLY A 68 1.86 27.05 2.45
C GLY A 68 2.66 26.51 3.62
N GLU A 69 3.49 25.52 3.36
CA GLU A 69 4.42 24.92 4.29
C GLU A 69 5.75 24.69 3.61
N LEU A 70 6.84 25.00 4.33
CA LEU A 70 8.21 24.65 3.96
C LEU A 70 8.83 23.91 5.11
N GLY A 71 9.51 22.81 4.82
CA GLY A 71 10.13 21.97 5.82
C GLY A 71 11.42 21.33 5.36
N TYR A 72 12.11 20.76 6.32
CA TYR A 72 13.32 19.97 6.12
C TYR A 72 13.20 18.69 6.93
N SER A 73 13.52 17.57 6.30
CA SER A 73 13.54 16.25 6.90
C SER A 73 14.91 15.62 6.72
N SER A 74 15.48 15.10 7.79
CA SER A 74 16.77 14.40 7.81
C SER A 74 16.62 13.08 8.52
N MET A 75 17.18 12.01 7.97
CA MET A 75 17.12 10.70 8.60
C MET A 75 18.39 9.89 8.38
N TYR A 76 18.76 9.11 9.38
CA TYR A 76 19.80 8.09 9.25
C TYR A 76 19.54 6.91 10.19
N ARG A 77 20.18 5.80 9.89
CA ARG A 77 20.18 4.59 10.73
C ARG A 77 21.49 4.49 11.49
N GLU A 78 21.43 4.26 12.79
CA GLU A 78 22.57 3.90 13.64
C GLU A 78 22.49 2.40 13.98
N GLY A 79 23.40 1.61 13.45
CA GLY A 79 23.53 0.20 13.81
C GLY A 79 24.29 0.02 15.12
N LEU A 80 23.71 -0.67 16.10
CA LEU A 80 24.32 -0.87 17.42
C LEU A 80 25.05 -2.21 17.54
N TRP A 81 24.74 -3.17 16.64
CA TRP A 81 25.43 -4.45 16.56
C TRP A 81 26.12 -4.60 15.21
N ARG A 82 27.34 -5.17 15.24
CA ARG A 82 28.06 -5.58 14.04
C ARG A 82 27.60 -6.98 13.63
N LYS A 83 26.90 -7.07 12.52
CA LYS A 83 26.38 -8.33 11.97
C LYS A 83 27.49 -9.10 11.27
N GLY A 84 27.59 -10.41 11.54
CA GLY A 84 28.58 -11.27 10.89
C GLY A 84 28.44 -11.33 9.37
N LEU A 85 27.21 -11.26 8.83
CA LEU A 85 26.95 -11.19 7.39
C LEU A 85 27.30 -9.84 6.77
N PHE A 86 27.30 -8.75 7.57
CA PHE A 86 27.49 -7.38 7.11
C PHE A 86 28.51 -6.65 8.00
N PRO A 87 29.72 -7.17 8.20
CA PRO A 87 30.64 -6.68 9.22
C PRO A 87 31.06 -5.22 9.00
N ASN A 88 31.08 -4.78 7.74
CA ASN A 88 31.50 -3.43 7.34
C ASN A 88 30.33 -2.49 7.03
N ASN A 89 29.06 -2.95 7.18
CA ASN A 89 27.89 -2.19 6.72
C ASN A 89 26.68 -2.34 7.65
N SER A 90 26.89 -2.68 8.91
CA SER A 90 25.78 -2.93 9.85
C SER A 90 25.89 -2.14 11.15
N LYS A 91 27.11 -1.84 11.65
CA LYS A 91 27.37 -1.05 12.85
C LYS A 91 27.73 0.39 12.50
N GLY A 92 27.36 1.33 13.38
CA GLY A 92 27.56 2.76 13.18
C GLY A 92 26.52 3.39 12.27
N ASP A 93 26.78 4.64 11.89
CA ASP A 93 25.82 5.46 11.17
C ASP A 93 25.80 5.12 9.68
N SER A 94 24.61 5.11 9.12
CA SER A 94 24.40 5.08 7.68
C SER A 94 24.67 6.46 7.06
N LYS A 95 24.60 6.53 5.74
CA LYS A 95 24.47 7.81 5.05
C LYS A 95 23.23 8.55 5.57
N THR A 96 23.39 9.84 5.89
CA THR A 96 22.27 10.74 6.17
C THR A 96 21.52 11.04 4.86
N LEU A 97 20.20 11.02 4.97
CA LEU A 97 19.27 11.30 3.86
C LEU A 97 18.52 12.59 4.20
N ASP A 98 18.74 13.62 3.39
CA ASP A 98 18.25 14.96 3.61
C ASP A 98 17.27 15.36 2.51
N TYR A 99 16.13 15.92 2.89
CA TYR A 99 15.05 16.30 1.98
C TYR A 99 14.49 17.67 2.34
N LEU A 100 14.35 18.52 1.34
CA LEU A 100 13.47 19.67 1.43
C LEU A 100 12.03 19.21 1.21
N THR A 101 11.11 19.62 2.09
CA THR A 101 9.69 19.31 1.96
C THR A 101 8.89 20.61 1.78
N TYR A 102 7.82 20.53 1.03
CA TYR A 102 6.90 21.66 0.88
C TYR A 102 5.47 21.19 0.65
N THR A 103 4.53 22.04 1.03
CA THR A 103 3.11 21.87 0.73
C THR A 103 2.53 23.22 0.34
N ALA A 104 1.78 23.25 -0.77
CA ALA A 104 0.92 24.37 -1.12
C ALA A 104 -0.49 23.83 -1.35
N LYS A 105 -1.48 24.39 -0.64
CA LYS A 105 -2.89 23.99 -0.75
C LYS A 105 -3.77 25.21 -0.95
N GLY A 106 -4.78 25.06 -1.81
CA GLY A 106 -5.82 26.04 -2.03
C GLY A 106 -7.20 25.39 -1.93
N ASN A 107 -8.10 26.01 -1.21
CA ASN A 107 -9.51 25.68 -1.19
C ASN A 107 -10.29 26.91 -1.63
N PHE A 108 -11.20 26.77 -2.58
CA PHE A 108 -12.03 27.83 -3.15
C PHE A 108 -13.48 27.37 -3.13
N GLY A 109 -14.34 28.13 -2.49
CA GLY A 109 -15.77 27.84 -2.41
C GLY A 109 -16.62 28.99 -2.91
N TYR A 110 -17.68 28.66 -3.61
CA TYR A 110 -18.69 29.63 -4.02
C TYR A 110 -20.10 29.12 -3.74
N LYS A 111 -20.86 29.89 -2.97
CA LYS A 111 -22.27 29.65 -2.69
C LYS A 111 -23.13 30.47 -3.63
N PHE A 112 -23.74 29.84 -4.62
CA PHE A 112 -24.67 30.46 -5.56
C PHE A 112 -25.99 30.85 -4.85
N SER A 113 -26.40 30.01 -3.87
CA SER A 113 -27.58 30.19 -3.06
C SER A 113 -27.46 29.45 -1.73
N ARG A 114 -28.53 29.43 -0.93
CA ARG A 114 -28.60 28.59 0.28
C ARG A 114 -28.55 27.07 -0.03
N ALA A 115 -28.98 26.70 -1.24
CA ALA A 115 -29.11 25.32 -1.65
C ALA A 115 -27.90 24.82 -2.49
N HIS A 116 -27.17 25.70 -3.14
CA HIS A 116 -26.18 25.34 -4.15
C HIS A 116 -24.80 25.92 -3.81
N SER A 117 -23.78 25.07 -3.76
CA SER A 117 -22.40 25.52 -3.65
C SER A 117 -21.46 24.67 -4.50
N LEU A 118 -20.36 25.29 -4.90
CA LEU A 118 -19.24 24.66 -5.60
C LEU A 118 -17.98 24.86 -4.76
N GLU A 119 -17.17 23.82 -4.65
CA GLU A 119 -15.88 23.84 -3.94
C GLU A 119 -14.81 23.23 -4.84
N ALA A 120 -13.67 23.88 -4.92
CA ALA A 120 -12.50 23.38 -5.63
C ALA A 120 -11.33 23.33 -4.68
N ASN A 121 -10.60 22.22 -4.67
CA ASN A 121 -9.37 22.06 -3.93
C ASN A 121 -8.21 21.77 -4.89
N VAL A 122 -7.04 22.31 -4.57
CA VAL A 122 -5.79 22.00 -5.25
C VAL A 122 -4.70 21.84 -4.21
N ALA A 123 -3.83 20.84 -4.41
CA ALA A 123 -2.68 20.61 -3.55
C ALA A 123 -1.46 20.21 -4.38
N VAL A 124 -0.32 20.76 -4.02
CA VAL A 124 1.01 20.34 -4.49
C VAL A 124 1.87 20.09 -3.27
N MET A 125 2.47 18.91 -3.19
CA MET A 125 3.24 18.49 -2.00
C MET A 125 4.53 17.79 -2.42
N GLN A 126 5.58 18.00 -1.65
CA GLN A 126 6.79 17.18 -1.67
C GLN A 126 7.09 16.72 -0.27
N GLN A 127 7.25 15.42 -0.07
CA GLN A 127 7.51 14.82 1.23
C GLN A 127 8.69 13.86 1.19
N ALA A 128 9.40 13.75 2.32
CA ALA A 128 10.49 12.79 2.46
C ALA A 128 9.97 11.35 2.38
N PRO A 129 10.77 10.41 1.84
CA PRO A 129 10.45 8.99 1.93
C PRO A 129 10.34 8.53 3.38
N LYS A 130 9.53 7.51 3.62
CA LYS A 130 9.44 6.91 4.96
C LYS A 130 10.72 6.17 5.31
N PHE A 131 11.15 6.20 6.57
CA PHE A 131 12.33 5.45 7.03
C PHE A 131 12.26 3.96 6.63
N ALA A 132 11.08 3.35 6.71
CA ALA A 132 10.87 1.94 6.36
C ALA A 132 11.16 1.60 4.88
N THR A 133 11.07 2.57 3.97
CA THR A 133 11.36 2.40 2.54
C THR A 133 12.70 3.01 2.15
N ALA A 134 13.32 3.79 3.04
CA ALA A 134 14.60 4.43 2.80
C ALA A 134 15.77 3.44 2.85
N PHE A 135 15.63 2.35 3.58
CA PHE A 135 16.64 1.30 3.72
C PHE A 135 16.14 -0.03 3.19
N VAL A 136 17.01 -0.74 2.47
CA VAL A 136 16.68 -2.03 1.86
C VAL A 136 16.32 -3.07 2.93
N SER A 137 17.06 -3.11 4.03
CA SER A 137 16.82 -3.97 5.18
C SER A 137 17.39 -3.33 6.45
N PRO A 138 16.65 -2.43 7.12
CA PRO A 138 17.18 -1.69 8.27
C PRO A 138 17.51 -2.58 9.49
N ARG A 139 16.97 -3.80 9.55
CA ARG A 139 17.30 -4.79 10.58
C ARG A 139 18.72 -5.35 10.44
N THR A 140 19.27 -5.35 9.23
CA THR A 140 20.52 -6.04 8.94
C THR A 140 21.68 -5.12 8.55
N ARG A 141 21.43 -4.01 7.85
CA ARG A 141 22.50 -3.19 7.25
C ARG A 141 22.11 -1.74 6.99
N ASN A 142 23.16 -0.92 6.69
CA ASN A 142 23.05 0.53 6.43
C ASN A 142 22.71 0.86 4.95
N THR A 143 22.50 -0.14 4.09
CA THR A 143 22.25 0.06 2.66
C THR A 143 20.93 0.80 2.43
N THR A 144 21.01 1.99 1.81
CA THR A 144 19.84 2.76 1.41
C THR A 144 19.22 2.20 0.12
N THR A 145 17.94 2.43 -0.08
CA THR A 145 17.24 2.12 -1.32
C THR A 145 17.83 2.95 -2.47
N PRO A 146 18.35 2.32 -3.53
CA PRO A 146 18.91 3.05 -4.67
C PRO A 146 17.85 3.88 -5.38
N GLY A 147 18.25 5.07 -5.86
CA GLY A 147 17.37 5.95 -6.62
C GLY A 147 16.28 6.63 -5.78
N LEU A 148 16.40 6.59 -4.45
CA LEU A 148 15.43 7.18 -3.52
C LEU A 148 15.36 8.70 -3.72
N LYS A 149 14.14 9.22 -3.88
CA LYS A 149 13.84 10.65 -4.01
C LYS A 149 12.70 11.04 -3.09
N ALA A 150 12.50 12.34 -2.89
CA ALA A 150 11.31 12.87 -2.24
C ALA A 150 10.08 12.61 -3.11
N GLU A 151 9.03 12.11 -2.51
CA GLU A 151 7.74 11.87 -3.17
C GLU A 151 7.06 13.20 -3.48
N LYS A 152 6.51 13.32 -4.69
CA LYS A 152 5.71 14.47 -5.11
C LYS A 152 4.26 14.05 -5.30
N ILE A 153 3.36 14.90 -4.86
CA ILE A 153 1.93 14.68 -4.96
C ILE A 153 1.29 15.94 -5.54
N PHE A 154 0.49 15.75 -6.58
CA PHE A 154 -0.41 16.77 -7.08
C PHE A 154 -1.83 16.23 -7.00
N GLY A 155 -2.75 17.04 -6.48
CA GLY A 155 -4.15 16.68 -6.39
C GLY A 155 -5.06 17.88 -6.68
N VAL A 156 -6.15 17.60 -7.37
CA VAL A 156 -7.23 18.57 -7.60
C VAL A 156 -8.57 17.85 -7.48
N ASP A 157 -9.53 18.49 -6.88
CA ASP A 157 -10.92 18.06 -6.88
C ASP A 157 -11.89 19.23 -7.07
N LEU A 158 -13.06 18.91 -7.62
CA LEU A 158 -14.18 19.82 -7.79
C LEU A 158 -15.43 19.16 -7.24
N THR A 159 -16.07 19.79 -6.29
CA THR A 159 -17.24 19.30 -5.57
C THR A 159 -18.42 20.24 -5.74
N TYR A 160 -19.54 19.71 -6.21
CA TYR A 160 -20.83 20.39 -6.18
C TYR A 160 -21.69 19.86 -5.04
N ASN A 161 -22.24 20.74 -4.22
CA ASN A 161 -23.15 20.42 -3.14
C ASN A 161 -24.54 20.98 -3.42
N LEU A 162 -25.55 20.13 -3.27
CA LEU A 162 -26.96 20.45 -3.29
C LEU A 162 -27.56 20.21 -1.92
N ASN A 163 -28.22 21.20 -1.34
CA ASN A 163 -28.85 21.10 -0.02
C ASN A 163 -30.26 21.69 -0.05
N LEU A 164 -31.19 20.89 -0.55
CA LEU A 164 -32.62 21.19 -0.55
C LEU A 164 -33.33 20.51 0.63
N PRO A 165 -34.51 20.97 1.08
CA PRO A 165 -35.24 20.33 2.17
C PRO A 165 -35.56 18.83 1.93
N TYR A 166 -35.78 18.46 0.66
CA TYR A 166 -36.21 17.13 0.24
C TYR A 166 -35.10 16.32 -0.44
N VAL A 167 -33.91 16.90 -0.68
CA VAL A 167 -32.76 16.18 -1.22
C VAL A 167 -31.46 16.89 -0.84
N LYS A 168 -30.49 16.09 -0.39
CA LYS A 168 -29.09 16.52 -0.26
C LYS A 168 -28.25 15.66 -1.16
N ALA A 169 -27.44 16.29 -1.99
CA ALA A 169 -26.52 15.57 -2.87
C ALA A 169 -25.14 16.25 -2.88
N ARG A 170 -24.12 15.43 -3.05
CA ARG A 170 -22.74 15.86 -3.27
C ARG A 170 -22.17 15.07 -4.43
N VAL A 171 -21.59 15.78 -5.39
CA VAL A 171 -20.87 15.16 -6.51
C VAL A 171 -19.47 15.74 -6.53
N SER A 172 -18.46 14.87 -6.50
CA SER A 172 -17.05 15.25 -6.55
C SER A 172 -16.36 14.54 -7.69
N GLY A 173 -15.58 15.28 -8.49
CA GLY A 173 -14.61 14.71 -9.41
C GLY A 173 -13.21 15.02 -8.89
N TYR A 174 -12.29 14.07 -8.97
CA TYR A 174 -10.91 14.25 -8.51
C TYR A 174 -9.88 13.68 -9.47
N TYR A 175 -8.67 14.24 -9.39
CA TYR A 175 -7.48 13.77 -10.09
C TYR A 175 -6.27 13.95 -9.18
N THR A 176 -5.48 12.87 -8.99
CA THR A 176 -4.29 12.92 -8.15
C THR A 176 -3.16 12.14 -8.82
N THR A 177 -1.96 12.71 -8.83
CA THR A 177 -0.73 12.01 -9.21
C THR A 177 0.20 11.88 -8.01
N PHE A 178 0.92 10.78 -7.99
CA PHE A 178 2.01 10.50 -7.07
C PHE A 178 3.24 10.18 -7.91
N GLU A 179 4.36 10.84 -7.64
CA GLU A 179 5.61 10.64 -8.34
C GLU A 179 6.73 10.29 -7.37
N ASP A 180 7.70 9.52 -7.85
CA ASP A 180 8.92 9.15 -7.11
C ASP A 180 8.65 8.39 -5.79
N GLN A 181 7.54 7.65 -5.67
CA GLN A 181 7.29 6.82 -4.49
C GLN A 181 8.32 5.69 -4.37
N SER A 182 8.54 5.24 -3.14
CA SER A 182 9.39 4.09 -2.84
C SER A 182 8.65 3.01 -2.08
N LYS A 183 8.98 1.75 -2.35
CA LYS A 183 8.37 0.59 -1.69
C LYS A 183 9.42 -0.48 -1.45
N VAL A 184 9.44 -1.05 -0.25
CA VAL A 184 10.24 -2.23 0.07
C VAL A 184 9.31 -3.38 0.39
N ILE A 185 9.46 -4.49 -0.30
CA ILE A 185 8.66 -5.70 -0.13
C ILE A 185 9.61 -6.83 0.28
N SER A 186 9.29 -7.50 1.37
CA SER A 186 10.08 -8.63 1.86
C SER A 186 9.22 -9.90 1.84
N PHE A 187 9.77 -10.98 1.31
CA PHE A 187 9.13 -12.28 1.28
C PHE A 187 10.17 -13.39 1.29
N TYR A 188 9.72 -14.61 1.57
CA TYR A 188 10.60 -15.77 1.58
C TYR A 188 10.81 -16.32 0.16
N ASP A 189 12.06 -16.46 -0.25
CA ASP A 189 12.46 -17.07 -1.53
C ASP A 189 12.86 -18.52 -1.29
N ASP A 190 11.99 -19.45 -1.65
CA ASP A 190 12.23 -20.90 -1.50
C ASP A 190 13.45 -21.37 -2.30
N THR A 191 13.80 -20.67 -3.39
CA THR A 191 14.93 -21.03 -4.25
C THR A 191 16.28 -20.73 -3.60
N ARG A 192 16.27 -19.77 -2.66
CA ARG A 192 17.45 -19.29 -1.92
C ARG A 192 17.41 -19.66 -0.46
N SER A 193 16.32 -20.28 -0.01
CA SER A 193 16.06 -20.60 1.41
C SER A 193 16.33 -19.42 2.34
N SER A 194 15.93 -18.23 1.92
CA SER A 194 16.19 -16.99 2.66
C SER A 194 15.13 -15.93 2.36
N PHE A 195 14.98 -14.97 3.28
CA PHE A 195 14.21 -13.75 2.99
C PHE A 195 14.91 -12.92 1.94
N THR A 196 14.13 -12.46 0.99
CA THR A 196 14.54 -11.54 -0.07
C THR A 196 13.80 -10.22 0.09
N ASN A 197 14.49 -9.11 -0.21
CA ASN A 197 13.91 -7.77 -0.15
C ASN A 197 13.97 -7.17 -1.54
N PHE A 198 12.83 -6.67 -2.02
CA PHE A 198 12.72 -5.84 -3.21
C PHE A 198 12.56 -4.40 -2.79
N ALA A 199 13.59 -3.61 -3.01
CA ALA A 199 13.55 -2.17 -2.81
C ALA A 199 13.34 -1.49 -4.18
N MET A 200 12.23 -0.79 -4.29
CA MET A 200 11.80 -0.12 -5.52
C MET A 200 11.75 1.38 -5.31
N SER A 201 12.11 2.14 -6.34
CA SER A 201 12.06 3.60 -6.40
C SER A 201 11.57 4.08 -7.77
N GLY A 202 11.05 5.30 -7.82
CA GLY A 202 10.45 5.85 -9.04
C GLY A 202 9.12 5.20 -9.37
N ILE A 203 8.30 4.92 -8.34
CA ILE A 203 6.94 4.43 -8.51
C ILE A 203 6.03 5.63 -8.68
N ASP A 204 5.42 5.77 -9.87
CA ASP A 204 4.44 6.80 -10.14
C ASP A 204 3.05 6.19 -10.28
N LYS A 205 2.05 6.96 -9.85
CA LYS A 205 0.64 6.55 -9.88
C LYS A 205 -0.24 7.71 -10.28
N ARG A 206 -1.37 7.37 -10.86
CA ARG A 206 -2.45 8.30 -11.17
C ARG A 206 -3.77 7.74 -10.66
N HIS A 207 -4.48 8.56 -9.92
CA HIS A 207 -5.82 8.27 -9.42
C HIS A 207 -6.77 9.33 -9.92
N TYR A 208 -7.86 8.94 -10.55
CA TYR A 208 -8.96 9.85 -10.88
C TYR A 208 -10.29 9.13 -10.71
N GLY A 209 -11.33 9.90 -10.48
CA GLY A 209 -12.64 9.29 -10.28
C GLY A 209 -13.74 10.29 -9.96
N LEU A 210 -14.90 9.71 -9.68
CA LEU A 210 -16.12 10.41 -9.30
C LEU A 210 -16.68 9.84 -8.01
N GLU A 211 -17.16 10.71 -7.14
CA GLU A 211 -17.88 10.36 -5.91
C GLU A 211 -19.24 11.01 -5.90
N LEU A 212 -20.25 10.24 -5.54
CA LEU A 212 -21.62 10.72 -5.36
C LEU A 212 -22.09 10.36 -3.95
N GLY A 213 -22.62 11.34 -3.24
CA GLY A 213 -23.38 11.15 -1.99
C GLY A 213 -24.80 11.67 -2.16
N LEU A 214 -25.79 10.93 -1.70
CA LEU A 214 -27.20 11.25 -1.80
C LEU A 214 -27.93 10.96 -0.48
N SER A 215 -28.82 11.86 -0.09
CA SER A 215 -29.76 11.64 1.03
C SER A 215 -31.10 12.26 0.68
N VAL A 216 -32.15 11.44 0.65
CA VAL A 216 -33.51 11.82 0.29
C VAL A 216 -34.46 11.39 1.43
N PRO A 217 -35.00 12.36 2.20
CA PRO A 217 -36.10 12.08 3.10
C PRO A 217 -37.33 11.64 2.29
N VAL A 218 -37.80 10.41 2.52
CA VAL A 218 -38.93 9.83 1.75
C VAL A 218 -40.21 9.78 2.57
N TRP A 219 -40.08 9.68 3.90
CA TRP A 219 -41.21 9.69 4.80
C TRP A 219 -40.78 10.24 6.16
N ASN A 220 -41.74 10.44 7.09
CA ASN A 220 -41.46 10.97 8.41
C ASN A 220 -40.41 10.12 9.15
N GLY A 221 -39.23 10.68 9.31
CA GLY A 221 -38.09 10.01 9.92
C GLY A 221 -37.37 8.98 9.06
N LEU A 222 -37.84 8.63 7.85
CA LEU A 222 -37.20 7.70 6.93
C LEU A 222 -36.50 8.46 5.79
N SER A 223 -35.24 8.11 5.58
CA SER A 223 -34.42 8.62 4.46
C SER A 223 -33.81 7.49 3.67
N VAL A 224 -33.76 7.64 2.35
CA VAL A 224 -32.90 6.84 1.48
C VAL A 224 -31.54 7.52 1.43
N VAL A 225 -30.47 6.78 1.66
CA VAL A 225 -29.09 7.25 1.54
C VAL A 225 -28.37 6.45 0.48
N GLY A 226 -27.47 7.10 -0.24
CA GLY A 226 -26.66 6.46 -1.27
C GLY A 226 -25.27 7.08 -1.31
N ALA A 227 -24.27 6.25 -1.56
CA ALA A 227 -22.91 6.67 -1.87
C ALA A 227 -22.36 5.81 -3.01
N LEU A 228 -21.72 6.45 -3.98
CA LEU A 228 -21.01 5.80 -5.07
C LEU A 228 -19.61 6.40 -5.13
N SER A 229 -18.60 5.56 -5.18
CA SER A 229 -17.23 5.93 -5.53
C SER A 229 -16.79 5.06 -6.70
N TRP A 230 -16.41 5.70 -7.78
CA TRP A 230 -15.81 5.07 -8.95
C TRP A 230 -14.50 5.77 -9.26
N GLY A 231 -13.43 4.99 -9.47
CA GLY A 231 -12.14 5.51 -9.81
C GLY A 231 -11.35 4.58 -10.71
N ASP A 232 -10.31 5.11 -11.31
CA ASP A 232 -9.27 4.37 -12.02
C ASP A 232 -7.92 4.74 -11.39
N TYR A 233 -7.32 3.76 -10.71
CA TYR A 233 -6.08 3.89 -9.99
C TYR A 233 -5.03 3.04 -10.65
N THR A 234 -4.10 3.67 -11.35
CA THR A 234 -3.10 2.97 -12.17
C THR A 234 -1.68 3.42 -11.85
N TYR A 235 -0.74 2.49 -12.01
CA TYR A 235 0.67 2.81 -12.08
C TYR A 235 0.97 3.45 -13.44
N THR A 236 1.84 4.46 -13.45
CA THR A 236 2.20 5.23 -14.66
C THR A 236 3.70 5.23 -14.92
N SER A 237 4.45 4.38 -14.22
CA SER A 237 5.88 4.21 -14.41
C SER A 237 6.31 2.75 -14.30
N ASN A 238 7.52 2.48 -14.78
CA ASN A 238 8.23 1.23 -14.61
C ASN A 238 9.38 1.44 -13.60
N PRO A 239 9.15 1.22 -12.30
CA PRO A 239 10.12 1.53 -11.26
C PRO A 239 11.40 0.71 -11.39
N ASP A 240 12.52 1.33 -11.00
CA ASP A 240 13.77 0.63 -10.78
C ASP A 240 13.66 -0.21 -9.51
N PHE A 241 14.23 -1.42 -9.51
CA PHE A 241 14.29 -2.22 -8.33
C PHE A 241 15.65 -2.89 -8.11
N VAL A 242 15.94 -3.16 -6.85
CA VAL A 242 17.04 -3.99 -6.45
C VAL A 242 16.53 -5.12 -5.58
N GLN A 243 17.00 -6.32 -5.88
CA GLN A 243 16.81 -7.50 -5.04
C GLN A 243 18.02 -7.71 -4.16
N THR A 244 17.79 -7.84 -2.87
CA THR A 244 18.79 -8.25 -1.89
C THR A 244 18.27 -9.44 -1.11
N VAL A 245 19.17 -10.23 -0.58
CA VAL A 245 18.89 -11.44 0.22
C VAL A 245 19.54 -11.26 1.58
N ASP A 246 18.85 -11.66 2.65
CA ASP A 246 19.31 -11.40 4.01
C ASP A 246 20.57 -12.20 4.40
N ASN A 247 20.91 -13.24 3.65
CA ASN A 247 22.11 -14.07 3.90
C ASN A 247 23.29 -13.77 2.95
N VAL A 248 23.22 -12.68 2.17
CA VAL A 248 24.28 -12.30 1.21
C VAL A 248 24.47 -10.77 1.21
N ASP A 249 25.71 -10.30 1.35
CA ASP A 249 26.04 -8.86 1.31
C ASP A 249 26.14 -8.29 -0.13
N LYS A 250 25.32 -8.78 -1.03
CA LYS A 250 25.33 -8.27 -2.42
C LYS A 250 23.92 -7.99 -2.90
N ILE A 251 23.81 -6.99 -3.76
CA ILE A 251 22.63 -6.84 -4.60
C ILE A 251 22.65 -8.00 -5.59
N VAL A 252 21.61 -8.83 -5.52
CA VAL A 252 21.49 -10.06 -6.30
C VAL A 252 21.02 -9.78 -7.72
N LEU A 253 20.14 -8.76 -7.85
CA LEU A 253 19.56 -8.39 -9.13
C LEU A 253 19.25 -6.88 -9.12
N ARG A 254 19.50 -6.23 -10.26
CA ARG A 254 19.00 -4.88 -10.59
C ARG A 254 18.24 -4.99 -11.90
N ASP A 255 17.03 -4.47 -11.93
CA ASP A 255 16.17 -4.49 -13.12
C ASP A 255 15.10 -3.40 -13.01
N LYS A 256 14.20 -3.36 -13.99
CA LYS A 256 12.97 -2.59 -13.97
C LYS A 256 11.75 -3.49 -13.84
N VAL A 257 10.78 -3.02 -13.10
CA VAL A 257 9.47 -3.68 -12.98
C VAL A 257 8.52 -3.06 -13.99
N SER A 258 7.96 -3.84 -14.88
CA SER A 258 6.94 -3.38 -15.83
C SER A 258 5.59 -3.22 -15.10
N TRP A 259 5.35 -2.05 -14.52
CA TRP A 259 4.11 -1.72 -13.79
C TRP A 259 3.24 -0.69 -14.49
N ASP A 260 3.75 0.01 -15.48
CA ASP A 260 2.96 0.96 -16.25
C ASP A 260 1.69 0.31 -16.81
N GLY A 261 0.54 0.94 -16.54
CA GLY A 261 -0.80 0.46 -16.94
C GLY A 261 -1.44 -0.58 -16.01
N TYR A 262 -0.75 -1.08 -14.96
CA TYR A 262 -1.40 -1.96 -13.98
C TYR A 262 -2.19 -1.15 -12.95
N HIS A 263 -3.26 -1.77 -12.44
CA HIS A 263 -4.09 -1.16 -11.39
C HIS A 263 -3.39 -1.21 -10.03
N VAL A 264 -3.64 -0.19 -9.22
CA VAL A 264 -3.16 -0.13 -7.84
C VAL A 264 -3.96 -1.12 -7.00
N GLU A 265 -3.24 -1.91 -6.21
CA GLU A 265 -3.79 -2.99 -5.41
C GLU A 265 -4.46 -2.53 -4.11
N SER A 266 -5.24 -3.42 -3.50
CA SER A 266 -5.77 -3.31 -2.12
C SER A 266 -6.85 -2.25 -1.90
N THR A 267 -7.38 -1.65 -2.97
CA THR A 267 -8.48 -0.68 -2.89
C THR A 267 -9.48 -0.99 -4.00
N PRO A 268 -10.77 -1.21 -3.69
CA PRO A 268 -11.78 -1.37 -4.71
C PRO A 268 -11.92 -0.06 -5.51
N GLN A 269 -11.96 -0.19 -6.84
CA GLN A 269 -12.10 0.97 -7.72
C GLN A 269 -13.57 1.32 -7.99
N LEU A 270 -14.48 0.42 -7.60
CA LEU A 270 -15.91 0.66 -7.53
C LEU A 270 -16.43 0.30 -6.14
N ALA A 271 -17.09 1.26 -5.49
CA ALA A 271 -17.78 1.05 -4.21
C ALA A 271 -19.15 1.73 -4.27
N LEU A 272 -20.21 0.97 -3.96
CA LEU A 272 -21.58 1.43 -3.90
C LEU A 272 -22.16 1.12 -2.53
N ASN A 273 -22.83 2.10 -1.93
CA ASN A 273 -23.70 1.91 -0.76
C ASN A 273 -25.10 2.41 -1.10
N VAL A 274 -26.11 1.65 -0.75
CA VAL A 274 -27.52 2.07 -0.74
C VAL A 274 -28.13 1.68 0.59
N GLY A 275 -28.69 2.65 1.27
CA GLY A 275 -29.22 2.43 2.63
C GLY A 275 -30.59 3.09 2.86
N LEU A 276 -31.24 2.60 3.89
CA LEU A 276 -32.42 3.18 4.50
C LEU A 276 -32.07 3.56 5.94
N ASP A 277 -32.22 4.84 6.26
CA ASP A 277 -32.02 5.37 7.61
C ASP A 277 -33.36 5.81 8.17
N TYR A 278 -33.74 5.26 9.33
CA TYR A 278 -34.94 5.64 10.06
C TYR A 278 -34.60 6.28 11.40
N ARG A 279 -35.19 7.43 11.66
CA ARG A 279 -35.18 8.12 12.96
C ARG A 279 -36.58 8.28 13.44
N GLY A 280 -36.99 7.36 14.32
CA GLY A 280 -38.33 7.28 14.86
C GLY A 280 -38.56 8.16 16.09
N PRO A 281 -39.82 8.21 16.56
CA PRO A 281 -40.17 8.91 17.79
C PRO A 281 -39.44 8.29 19.00
N GLN A 282 -39.32 9.06 20.09
CA GLN A 282 -38.68 8.63 21.33
C GLN A 282 -37.23 8.15 21.14
N ASN A 283 -36.50 8.71 20.16
CA ASN A 283 -35.10 8.45 19.85
C ASN A 283 -34.81 6.99 19.44
N TRP A 284 -35.75 6.30 18.82
CA TRP A 284 -35.48 5.09 18.05
C TRP A 284 -34.72 5.41 16.77
N PHE A 285 -33.79 4.56 16.42
CA PHE A 285 -33.12 4.61 15.12
C PHE A 285 -32.93 3.21 14.55
N ALA A 286 -33.00 3.10 13.25
CA ALA A 286 -32.70 1.86 12.53
C ALA A 286 -32.04 2.20 11.20
N SER A 287 -31.18 1.34 10.73
CA SER A 287 -30.63 1.42 9.39
C SER A 287 -30.51 0.07 8.72
N VAL A 288 -30.61 0.05 7.40
CA VAL A 288 -30.29 -1.11 6.55
C VAL A 288 -29.37 -0.59 5.45
N ASN A 289 -28.24 -1.24 5.24
CA ASN A 289 -27.23 -0.83 4.27
C ASN A 289 -26.83 -2.01 3.39
N PHE A 290 -27.01 -1.85 2.10
CA PHE A 290 -26.46 -2.73 1.07
C PHE A 290 -25.17 -2.10 0.55
N ASN A 291 -24.08 -2.88 0.50
CA ASN A 291 -22.81 -2.45 -0.06
C ASN A 291 -22.41 -3.39 -1.19
N TYR A 292 -21.84 -2.83 -2.24
CA TYR A 292 -21.23 -3.54 -3.35
C TYR A 292 -19.83 -2.98 -3.61
N TYR A 293 -18.85 -3.87 -3.78
CA TYR A 293 -17.46 -3.52 -4.10
C TYR A 293 -17.01 -4.34 -5.29
N ASP A 294 -16.28 -3.71 -6.19
CA ASP A 294 -15.72 -4.35 -7.37
C ASP A 294 -14.38 -3.72 -7.76
N ASP A 295 -13.74 -4.29 -8.80
CA ASP A 295 -12.45 -3.84 -9.30
C ASP A 295 -11.37 -3.79 -8.20
N LEU A 296 -11.31 -4.85 -7.37
CA LEU A 296 -10.27 -5.04 -6.37
C LEU A 296 -9.16 -5.92 -6.94
N TYR A 297 -7.97 -5.33 -7.07
CA TYR A 297 -6.79 -5.99 -7.62
C TYR A 297 -5.85 -6.46 -6.52
N LEU A 298 -5.20 -7.60 -6.75
CA LEU A 298 -4.22 -8.19 -5.84
C LEU A 298 -2.84 -7.55 -6.04
N SER A 299 -2.08 -7.55 -4.94
CA SER A 299 -0.66 -7.16 -4.96
C SER A 299 0.13 -8.10 -5.85
N MET A 300 1.01 -7.53 -6.66
CA MET A 300 1.85 -8.27 -7.60
C MET A 300 3.26 -8.46 -7.05
N ASN A 301 3.81 -9.66 -7.23
CA ASN A 301 5.23 -9.88 -7.02
C ASN A 301 6.02 -9.17 -8.14
N PRO A 302 6.90 -8.20 -7.80
CA PRO A 302 7.66 -7.45 -8.79
C PRO A 302 8.56 -8.32 -9.67
N MET A 303 9.09 -9.44 -9.15
CA MET A 303 9.93 -10.36 -9.95
C MET A 303 9.24 -10.87 -11.20
N TYR A 304 7.94 -11.11 -11.12
CA TYR A 304 7.18 -11.62 -12.25
C TYR A 304 6.89 -10.54 -13.32
N ARG A 305 7.17 -9.30 -13.01
CA ARG A 305 6.98 -8.16 -13.92
C ARG A 305 8.30 -7.65 -14.50
N THR A 306 9.42 -8.38 -14.31
CA THR A 306 10.72 -8.05 -14.91
C THR A 306 10.86 -8.60 -16.31
N ALA A 307 11.79 -8.05 -17.08
CA ALA A 307 12.17 -8.61 -18.38
C ALA A 307 12.69 -10.05 -18.24
N LYS A 308 13.45 -10.31 -17.16
CA LYS A 308 14.02 -11.63 -16.87
C LYS A 308 12.98 -12.71 -16.63
N ALA A 309 11.83 -12.35 -16.05
CA ALA A 309 10.75 -13.34 -15.78
C ALA A 309 10.16 -13.94 -17.06
N ILE A 310 10.21 -13.22 -18.16
CA ILE A 310 9.67 -13.65 -19.46
C ILE A 310 10.75 -13.93 -20.52
N GLU A 311 12.05 -13.81 -20.16
CA GLU A 311 13.16 -13.91 -21.07
C GLU A 311 13.16 -15.22 -21.89
N TYR A 312 12.85 -16.35 -21.27
CA TYR A 312 12.72 -17.63 -21.95
C TYR A 312 11.69 -17.57 -23.09
N TYR A 313 10.53 -17.00 -22.83
CA TYR A 313 9.44 -16.92 -23.81
C TYR A 313 9.71 -15.88 -24.89
N THR A 314 10.33 -14.76 -24.54
CA THR A 314 10.73 -13.75 -25.54
C THR A 314 11.82 -14.28 -26.46
N ASN A 315 12.72 -15.15 -25.99
CA ASN A 315 13.71 -15.83 -26.81
C ASN A 315 13.05 -16.79 -27.80
N ILE A 316 11.98 -17.50 -27.42
CA ILE A 316 11.17 -18.31 -28.34
C ILE A 316 10.55 -17.45 -29.43
N LEU A 317 10.00 -16.28 -29.05
CA LEU A 317 9.36 -15.38 -30.01
C LEU A 317 10.34 -14.77 -31.02
N SER A 318 11.56 -14.50 -30.61
CA SER A 318 12.62 -13.94 -31.46
C SER A 318 13.43 -14.97 -32.26
N SER A 319 13.26 -16.25 -31.95
CA SER A 319 14.00 -17.33 -32.64
C SER A 319 13.39 -17.63 -34.01
N SER A 320 14.23 -17.62 -35.04
CA SER A 320 13.82 -18.01 -36.39
C SER A 320 13.53 -19.51 -36.56
N THR A 321 13.91 -20.33 -35.57
CA THR A 321 13.69 -21.78 -35.58
C THR A 321 12.42 -22.19 -34.82
N SER A 322 11.75 -21.26 -34.16
CA SER A 322 10.54 -21.56 -33.38
C SER A 322 9.34 -21.75 -34.30
N THR A 323 8.57 -22.81 -34.03
CA THR A 323 7.30 -23.05 -34.76
C THR A 323 6.23 -22.04 -34.33
N THR A 324 5.21 -21.85 -35.19
CA THR A 324 4.04 -20.99 -34.87
C THR A 324 3.35 -21.44 -33.58
N GLU A 325 3.25 -22.74 -33.32
CA GLU A 325 2.66 -23.29 -32.08
C GLU A 325 3.48 -22.93 -30.86
N GLN A 326 4.81 -23.01 -30.92
CA GLN A 326 5.71 -22.58 -29.84
C GLN A 326 5.59 -21.09 -29.57
N GLN A 327 5.50 -20.25 -30.60
CA GLN A 327 5.31 -18.80 -30.46
C GLN A 327 3.94 -18.46 -29.83
N VAL A 328 2.87 -19.13 -30.26
CA VAL A 328 1.53 -18.96 -29.64
C VAL A 328 1.53 -19.38 -28.16
N SER A 329 2.17 -20.52 -27.84
CA SER A 329 2.33 -20.98 -26.46
C SER A 329 3.13 -19.99 -25.61
N ALA A 330 4.22 -19.46 -26.16
CA ALA A 330 5.03 -18.44 -25.49
C ALA A 330 4.24 -17.15 -25.20
N LEU A 331 3.45 -16.67 -26.18
CA LEU A 331 2.57 -15.50 -26.00
C LEU A 331 1.53 -15.73 -24.90
N ARG A 332 0.92 -16.92 -24.86
CA ARG A 332 -0.03 -17.28 -23.77
C ARG A 332 0.66 -17.27 -22.42
N SER A 333 1.84 -17.84 -22.32
CA SER A 333 2.63 -17.88 -21.09
C SER A 333 2.99 -16.46 -20.63
N ILE A 334 3.45 -15.58 -21.50
CA ILE A 334 3.73 -14.18 -21.18
C ILE A 334 2.47 -13.48 -20.68
N LYS A 335 1.34 -13.68 -21.35
CA LYS A 335 0.06 -13.10 -20.93
C LYS A 335 -0.34 -13.55 -19.54
N THR A 336 -0.24 -14.85 -19.25
CA THR A 336 -0.54 -15.41 -17.92
C THR A 336 0.41 -14.85 -16.84
N ILE A 337 1.71 -14.82 -17.14
CA ILE A 337 2.73 -14.29 -16.26
C ILE A 337 2.48 -12.81 -15.92
N ARG A 338 2.06 -12.02 -16.87
CA ARG A 338 1.81 -10.60 -16.70
C ARG A 338 0.37 -10.25 -16.32
N ALA A 339 -0.52 -11.23 -16.22
CA ALA A 339 -1.89 -10.97 -15.78
C ALA A 339 -1.91 -10.42 -14.35
N GLN A 340 -2.72 -9.42 -14.12
CA GLN A 340 -3.02 -8.95 -12.79
C GLN A 340 -4.28 -9.65 -12.30
N GLU A 341 -4.22 -10.25 -11.13
CA GLU A 341 -5.35 -10.93 -10.52
C GLU A 341 -6.34 -9.90 -9.98
N ARG A 342 -7.61 -10.11 -10.25
CA ARG A 342 -8.72 -9.30 -9.79
C ARG A 342 -9.71 -10.21 -9.05
N PHE A 343 -10.20 -9.77 -7.90
CA PHE A 343 -11.29 -10.44 -7.22
C PHE A 343 -12.63 -10.18 -7.90
N ASP A 344 -13.52 -11.15 -7.80
CA ASP A 344 -14.92 -10.98 -8.20
C ASP A 344 -15.59 -9.92 -7.32
N GLY A 345 -16.57 -9.22 -7.88
CA GLY A 345 -17.37 -8.26 -7.14
C GLY A 345 -18.10 -8.90 -5.97
N VAL A 346 -18.14 -8.22 -4.82
CA VAL A 346 -18.75 -8.71 -3.59
C VAL A 346 -19.77 -7.74 -3.05
N TYR A 347 -20.78 -8.26 -2.36
CA TYR A 347 -21.81 -7.45 -1.75
C TYR A 347 -22.09 -7.88 -0.29
N THR A 348 -22.50 -6.93 0.52
CA THR A 348 -22.90 -7.18 1.90
C THR A 348 -24.20 -6.46 2.23
N LEU A 349 -25.00 -7.07 3.10
CA LEU A 349 -26.17 -6.43 3.70
C LEU A 349 -25.97 -6.38 5.20
N SER A 350 -26.17 -5.19 5.77
CA SER A 350 -26.04 -4.94 7.20
C SER A 350 -27.28 -4.20 7.71
N ALA A 351 -27.69 -4.44 8.92
CA ALA A 351 -28.78 -3.74 9.56
C ALA A 351 -28.44 -3.39 11.01
N SER A 352 -28.95 -2.27 11.46
CA SER A 352 -28.84 -1.86 12.86
C SER A 352 -30.16 -1.34 13.39
N VAL A 353 -30.38 -1.48 14.69
CA VAL A 353 -31.50 -0.90 15.43
C VAL A 353 -31.03 -0.47 16.80
N GLY A 354 -31.52 0.66 17.26
CA GLY A 354 -31.16 1.13 18.59
C GLY A 354 -32.13 2.17 19.13
N LYS A 355 -31.94 2.49 20.40
CA LYS A 355 -32.73 3.50 21.10
C LYS A 355 -31.89 4.22 22.13
N ASN A 356 -32.13 5.53 22.26
CA ASN A 356 -31.55 6.35 23.32
C ASN A 356 -32.62 6.81 24.31
N TRP A 357 -32.32 6.72 25.59
CA TRP A 357 -33.16 7.25 26.69
C TRP A 357 -32.40 8.41 27.34
N TYR A 358 -33.09 9.54 27.52
CA TYR A 358 -32.57 10.68 28.29
C TYR A 358 -33.17 10.63 29.69
N ILE A 359 -32.33 10.48 30.69
CA ILE A 359 -32.70 10.40 32.10
C ILE A 359 -32.37 11.76 32.75
N ARG A 360 -33.38 12.48 33.23
CA ARG A 360 -33.26 13.77 33.91
C ARG A 360 -32.48 14.83 33.13
N ARG A 361 -32.40 14.73 31.79
CA ARG A 361 -31.64 15.59 30.86
C ARG A 361 -30.10 15.51 31.02
N ASP A 362 -29.58 14.92 32.07
CA ASP A 362 -28.13 14.88 32.37
C ASP A 362 -27.48 13.58 31.96
N TYR A 363 -28.25 12.50 31.82
CA TYR A 363 -27.75 11.19 31.46
C TYR A 363 -28.40 10.66 30.20
N MET A 364 -27.60 10.07 29.33
CA MET A 364 -28.10 9.35 28.16
C MET A 364 -27.72 7.87 28.30
N LEU A 365 -28.72 6.99 28.25
CA LEU A 365 -28.56 5.55 28.14
C LEU A 365 -28.88 5.15 26.70
N GLY A 366 -27.96 4.50 26.00
CA GLY A 366 -28.14 4.03 24.64
C GLY A 366 -28.00 2.51 24.54
N PHE A 367 -28.82 1.91 23.69
CA PHE A 367 -28.69 0.53 23.26
C PHE A 367 -28.65 0.48 21.73
N SER A 368 -27.75 -0.30 21.15
CA SER A 368 -27.75 -0.60 19.72
C SER A 368 -27.40 -2.06 19.48
N LEU A 369 -28.08 -2.65 18.50
CA LEU A 369 -27.78 -3.96 17.94
C LEU A 369 -27.45 -3.78 16.47
N GLU A 370 -26.31 -4.30 16.04
CA GLU A 370 -25.87 -4.32 14.63
C GLU A 370 -25.64 -5.75 14.19
N VAL A 371 -26.16 -6.10 13.01
CA VAL A 371 -25.91 -7.36 12.33
C VAL A 371 -25.25 -7.06 10.99
N LYS A 372 -24.04 -7.56 10.78
CA LYS A 372 -23.27 -7.42 9.53
C LYS A 372 -23.36 -8.70 8.72
N ASN A 373 -23.27 -8.55 7.40
CA ASN A 373 -23.32 -9.67 6.46
C ASN A 373 -24.51 -10.59 6.68
N ILE A 374 -25.72 -10.02 6.72
CA ILE A 374 -27.00 -10.74 6.95
C ILE A 374 -27.22 -11.84 5.91
N LEU A 375 -26.70 -11.64 4.69
CA LEU A 375 -26.80 -12.61 3.60
C LEU A 375 -25.86 -13.81 3.78
N ASN A 376 -24.99 -13.76 4.81
CA ASN A 376 -24.00 -14.80 5.09
C ASN A 376 -23.14 -15.16 3.88
N ASP A 377 -22.75 -14.15 3.09
CA ASP A 377 -21.86 -14.36 1.97
C ASP A 377 -20.46 -14.75 2.48
N GLN A 378 -20.03 -15.97 2.15
CA GLN A 378 -18.74 -16.53 2.52
C GLN A 378 -17.73 -16.48 1.35
N THR A 379 -18.12 -15.90 0.22
CA THR A 379 -17.27 -15.78 -0.95
C THR A 379 -16.40 -14.52 -0.90
N ILE A 380 -16.63 -13.65 0.08
CA ILE A 380 -15.87 -12.40 0.25
C ILE A 380 -14.43 -12.74 0.59
N ARG A 381 -13.55 -12.42 -0.34
CA ARG A 381 -12.11 -12.65 -0.22
C ARG A 381 -11.44 -11.35 0.20
N THR A 382 -10.81 -11.35 1.36
CA THR A 382 -10.06 -10.21 1.90
C THR A 382 -8.55 -10.42 1.84
N GLY A 383 -8.12 -11.59 1.37
CA GLY A 383 -6.74 -12.03 1.30
C GLY A 383 -6.67 -13.54 1.12
N GLY A 384 -5.59 -14.16 1.56
CA GLY A 384 -5.42 -15.62 1.53
C GLY A 384 -4.65 -16.14 0.32
N TYR A 385 -4.27 -15.27 -0.60
CA TYR A 385 -3.39 -15.62 -1.72
C TYR A 385 -2.00 -15.08 -1.45
N GLU A 386 -1.02 -15.97 -1.35
CA GLU A 386 0.37 -15.56 -1.26
C GLU A 386 0.97 -15.40 -2.66
N GLN A 387 0.66 -14.29 -3.32
CA GLN A 387 1.28 -13.95 -4.61
C GLN A 387 2.74 -13.52 -4.49
N MET A 388 3.20 -13.26 -3.27
CA MET A 388 4.54 -12.75 -3.02
C MET A 388 5.59 -13.84 -2.90
N ARG A 389 5.19 -15.09 -2.62
CA ARG A 389 6.14 -16.19 -2.45
C ARG A 389 6.72 -16.63 -3.80
N LEU A 390 8.04 -16.69 -3.86
CA LEU A 390 8.75 -17.27 -4.99
C LEU A 390 8.91 -18.76 -4.74
N SER A 391 8.10 -19.59 -5.39
CA SER A 391 8.34 -21.03 -5.42
C SER A 391 8.89 -21.43 -6.79
N ARG A 392 10.03 -22.09 -6.80
CA ARG A 392 10.63 -22.67 -7.99
C ARG A 392 10.30 -24.16 -8.03
N ARG A 393 9.35 -24.57 -8.84
CA ARG A 393 9.26 -25.97 -9.22
C ARG A 393 10.28 -26.23 -10.32
N THR A 394 11.34 -26.93 -9.99
CA THR A 394 12.25 -27.49 -10.99
C THR A 394 11.58 -28.72 -11.57
N TYR A 395 11.05 -28.63 -12.77
CA TYR A 395 10.71 -29.82 -13.53
C TYR A 395 12.00 -30.35 -14.16
N VAL A 396 12.50 -31.43 -13.62
CA VAL A 396 13.47 -32.26 -14.33
C VAL A 396 12.64 -33.09 -15.31
N ASN A 397 12.75 -32.81 -16.61
CA ASN A 397 12.19 -33.72 -17.60
C ASN A 397 12.98 -35.05 -17.52
N LYS A 398 12.42 -36.16 -18.01
CA LYS A 398 13.00 -37.48 -17.97
C LYS A 398 14.37 -37.60 -18.69
N GLU A 399 14.85 -36.56 -19.34
CA GLU A 399 16.07 -36.46 -20.11
C GLU A 399 17.17 -35.61 -19.47
N GLY A 400 16.99 -35.17 -18.24
CA GLY A 400 18.03 -34.43 -17.49
C GLY A 400 18.32 -33.00 -17.98
N ALA A 401 17.47 -32.44 -18.82
CA ALA A 401 17.70 -31.12 -19.38
C ALA A 401 17.26 -29.98 -18.45
N ALA A 402 17.96 -28.87 -18.62
CA ALA A 402 18.03 -27.67 -17.81
C ALA A 402 16.71 -27.12 -17.22
N ALA A 403 16.88 -26.46 -16.09
CA ALA A 403 15.84 -25.79 -15.31
C ALA A 403 14.80 -25.08 -16.15
N GLN A 404 13.55 -25.49 -16.00
CA GLN A 404 12.39 -24.83 -16.58
C GLN A 404 12.16 -23.47 -15.90
N PRO A 405 11.56 -22.50 -16.62
CA PRO A 405 11.31 -21.18 -16.08
C PRO A 405 10.39 -21.21 -14.87
N ILE A 406 10.48 -20.17 -14.07
CA ILE A 406 9.70 -19.95 -12.87
C ILE A 406 8.21 -20.21 -13.17
N GLN A 407 7.67 -21.29 -12.61
CA GLN A 407 6.25 -21.55 -12.70
C GLN A 407 5.51 -20.89 -11.54
N TYR A 408 4.43 -20.22 -11.91
CA TYR A 408 3.50 -19.63 -10.95
C TYR A 408 2.74 -20.68 -10.19
N TYR A 409 2.56 -20.43 -8.92
CA TYR A 409 1.40 -20.94 -8.23
C TYR A 409 0.23 -20.00 -8.60
N VAL A 410 -0.64 -20.45 -9.50
CA VAL A 410 -2.01 -19.98 -9.53
C VAL A 410 -2.69 -20.79 -8.44
N PRO A 411 -3.32 -20.15 -7.43
CA PRO A 411 -4.02 -20.87 -6.36
C PRO A 411 -5.15 -21.72 -6.91
#